data_f30272cbccb28cc3563b3416c0cac66f
#
_entry.id   f30272cbccb28cc3563b3416c0cac66f
#
_cell.length_a   1.000
_cell.length_b   1.000
_cell.length_c   1.000
_cell.angle_alpha   90.00
_cell.angle_beta   90.00
_cell.angle_gamma   90.00
#
_symmetry.space_group_name_H-M   'P 1'
#
loop_
_entity.id
_entity.type
_entity.pdbx_description
1 polymer ?
#
loop_
_entity_poly.entity_id
_entity_poly.type
_entity_poly.pdbx_seq_one_letter_code
_entity_poly.pdbx_strand_id
1 'polypeptide(L)'
;MALQCGIVGLPNVGKSTLFNCLSNAKAQAANFPFCTIEPNVGVITVPDERLNKLAEIDHPQRVIPTTVEIVDIAGLVKGASKGEGLGNKFLANIRETDAILHVLRCFDDENVTHVDGSVDPVRDKEIIDMELQLKDLETVESRIQKVQKQAQTGGDKTAKAVLDILLRYKAALEAGKSARTVELTKEEKPIVKDLFLLTTKPVLYVCNVDEASAVSGNKYTQAVAEAIKEEKADMLIVAAATEADIAELETYEERQMFLEEVGLKESGVARLIKAAYKLLDLQTFFTSGADETRAWTFRRGMKAPQCAGIIHTDFEKGFIRAEVIKYEDYVALGSEAACREAGKISIEGKEYIGQDGDIMHFRFNV
;
A
#
# COMPACT_ATOMS: atom_id res chain seq x y z
N MET A 1 -8.00 5.82 11.21
CA MET A 1 -7.31 6.57 10.15
C MET A 1 -7.14 5.63 8.97
N ALA A 2 -7.34 6.14 7.75
CA ALA A 2 -7.03 5.38 6.55
C ALA A 2 -5.53 5.06 6.50
N LEU A 3 -5.16 3.91 5.93
CA LEU A 3 -3.76 3.54 5.74
C LEU A 3 -3.20 4.24 4.50
N GLN A 4 -1.97 4.74 4.60
CA GLN A 4 -1.35 5.59 3.60
C GLN A 4 -0.07 4.99 3.03
N CYS A 5 0.08 5.06 1.70
CA CYS A 5 1.36 4.83 1.03
C CYS A 5 2.05 6.17 0.74
N GLY A 6 3.30 6.32 1.16
CA GLY A 6 4.14 7.43 0.75
C GLY A 6 4.87 7.14 -0.56
N ILE A 7 4.68 7.99 -1.57
CA ILE A 7 5.47 7.89 -2.80
C ILE A 7 6.75 8.72 -2.65
N VAL A 8 7.89 8.09 -2.83
CA VAL A 8 9.22 8.69 -2.67
C VAL A 8 10.09 8.43 -3.90
N GLY A 9 11.12 9.23 -4.10
CA GLY A 9 12.10 9.07 -5.16
C GLY A 9 13.01 10.29 -5.27
N LEU A 10 14.15 10.14 -5.91
CA LEU A 10 15.04 11.25 -6.24
C LEU A 10 14.35 12.22 -7.22
N PRO A 11 14.87 13.44 -7.37
CA PRO A 11 14.36 14.37 -8.40
C PRO A 11 14.44 13.75 -9.81
N ASN A 12 13.48 14.09 -10.67
CA ASN A 12 13.42 13.71 -12.09
C ASN A 12 13.31 12.19 -12.38
N VAL A 13 12.80 11.40 -11.43
CA VAL A 13 12.53 9.96 -11.65
C VAL A 13 11.13 9.66 -12.20
N GLY A 14 10.28 10.69 -12.41
CA GLY A 14 8.89 10.56 -12.86
C GLY A 14 7.86 10.46 -11.72
N LYS A 15 8.27 10.73 -10.47
CA LYS A 15 7.40 10.66 -9.29
C LYS A 15 6.15 11.51 -9.41
N SER A 16 6.30 12.81 -9.77
CA SER A 16 5.17 13.74 -9.92
C SER A 16 4.25 13.35 -11.07
N THR A 17 4.79 12.84 -12.18
CA THR A 17 4.00 12.33 -13.30
C THR A 17 3.12 11.17 -12.85
N LEU A 18 3.69 10.17 -12.16
CA LEU A 18 2.93 9.04 -11.62
C LEU A 18 1.89 9.50 -10.60
N PHE A 19 2.23 10.41 -9.70
CA PHE A 19 1.27 10.94 -8.72
C PHE A 19 0.10 11.66 -9.40
N ASN A 20 0.37 12.45 -10.44
CA ASN A 20 -0.68 13.11 -11.22
C ASN A 20 -1.57 12.10 -11.95
N CYS A 21 -1.01 11.06 -12.57
CA CYS A 21 -1.78 9.99 -13.19
C CYS A 21 -2.67 9.27 -12.17
N LEU A 22 -2.15 8.96 -10.99
CA LEU A 22 -2.91 8.39 -9.87
C LEU A 22 -4.05 9.32 -9.42
N SER A 23 -3.79 10.61 -9.33
CA SER A 23 -4.79 11.61 -8.93
C SER A 23 -5.85 11.85 -10.01
N ASN A 24 -5.47 11.80 -11.29
CA ASN A 24 -6.39 11.94 -12.42
C ASN A 24 -7.28 10.71 -12.61
N ALA A 25 -6.81 9.51 -12.28
CA ALA A 25 -7.64 8.30 -12.22
C ALA A 25 -8.87 8.48 -11.30
N LYS A 26 -8.78 9.38 -10.33
CA LYS A 26 -9.90 9.82 -9.48
C LYS A 26 -10.98 10.60 -10.23
N ALA A 27 -10.61 11.50 -11.14
CA ALA A 27 -11.58 12.33 -11.87
C ALA A 27 -12.45 11.49 -12.81
N GLN A 28 -11.95 10.36 -13.28
CA GLN A 28 -12.63 9.45 -14.20
C GLN A 28 -13.57 8.45 -13.52
N ALA A 29 -13.32 8.14 -12.25
CA ALA A 29 -14.24 7.34 -11.41
C ALA A 29 -15.34 8.21 -10.76
N ALA A 30 -15.42 9.48 -11.13
CA ALA A 30 -16.13 10.48 -10.37
C ALA A 30 -17.61 10.54 -10.64
N ASN A 31 -18.31 10.33 -9.57
CA ASN A 31 -19.42 11.20 -9.10
C ASN A 31 -19.55 11.07 -7.56
N PHE A 32 -18.40 11.05 -6.85
CA PHE A 32 -18.39 10.92 -5.38
C PHE A 32 -18.18 12.29 -4.72
N PRO A 33 -19.16 12.80 -3.94
CA PRO A 33 -19.19 14.21 -3.49
C PRO A 33 -18.31 14.55 -2.29
N PHE A 34 -17.47 13.74 -1.73
CA PHE A 34 -16.71 14.05 -0.52
C PHE A 34 -15.22 13.66 -0.59
N CYS A 35 -14.47 14.35 -1.44
CA CYS A 35 -13.02 14.25 -1.40
C CYS A 35 -12.41 15.62 -1.13
N THR A 36 -12.00 15.86 0.11
CA THR A 36 -11.12 16.97 0.46
C THR A 36 -9.76 16.74 -0.20
N ILE A 37 -9.32 17.66 -1.04
CA ILE A 37 -7.99 17.65 -1.64
C ILE A 37 -7.07 18.36 -0.65
N GLU A 38 -6.36 17.60 0.17
CA GLU A 38 -5.20 18.13 0.84
C GLU A 38 -4.04 18.17 -0.17
N PRO A 39 -3.23 19.24 -0.19
CA PRO A 39 -2.06 19.29 -1.06
C PRO A 39 -1.18 18.06 -0.76
N ASN A 40 -0.82 17.30 -1.80
CA ASN A 40 0.01 16.10 -1.76
C ASN A 40 -0.63 14.82 -1.20
N VAL A 41 -1.94 14.77 -0.96
CA VAL A 41 -2.65 13.53 -0.61
C VAL A 41 -3.67 13.18 -1.70
N GLY A 42 -3.47 12.05 -2.36
CA GLY A 42 -4.41 11.48 -3.32
C GLY A 42 -5.24 10.37 -2.67
N VAL A 43 -6.56 10.53 -2.62
CA VAL A 43 -7.48 9.43 -2.27
C VAL A 43 -7.90 8.77 -3.57
N ILE A 44 -7.49 7.54 -3.81
CA ILE A 44 -7.54 6.90 -5.12
C ILE A 44 -8.45 5.69 -5.06
N THR A 45 -9.37 5.58 -6.02
CA THR A 45 -10.26 4.42 -6.15
C THR A 45 -9.48 3.17 -6.52
N VAL A 46 -9.73 2.08 -5.79
CA VAL A 46 -9.15 0.76 -6.08
C VAL A 46 -10.02 0.06 -7.12
N PRO A 47 -9.49 -0.23 -8.32
CA PRO A 47 -10.24 -0.98 -9.33
C PRO A 47 -10.53 -2.41 -8.83
N ASP A 48 -11.81 -2.81 -8.83
CA ASP A 48 -12.23 -4.16 -8.46
C ASP A 48 -13.38 -4.64 -9.35
N GLU A 49 -13.08 -5.55 -10.26
CA GLU A 49 -14.05 -6.12 -11.20
C GLU A 49 -15.17 -6.89 -10.48
N ARG A 50 -14.91 -7.38 -9.27
CA ARG A 50 -15.89 -8.08 -8.45
C ARG A 50 -17.03 -7.16 -8.04
N LEU A 51 -16.72 -5.89 -7.72
CA LEU A 51 -17.73 -4.87 -7.40
C LEU A 51 -18.65 -4.62 -8.60
N ASN A 52 -18.07 -4.48 -9.80
CA ASN A 52 -18.83 -4.27 -11.02
C ASN A 52 -19.74 -5.48 -11.31
N LYS A 53 -19.22 -6.70 -11.12
CA LYS A 53 -19.99 -7.92 -11.34
C LYS A 53 -21.16 -8.07 -10.36
N LEU A 54 -20.98 -7.71 -9.11
CA LEU A 54 -22.06 -7.67 -8.12
C LEU A 54 -23.13 -6.62 -8.51
N ALA A 55 -22.70 -5.45 -8.98
CA ALA A 55 -23.62 -4.40 -9.45
C ALA A 55 -24.43 -4.84 -10.70
N GLU A 56 -23.84 -5.62 -11.60
CA GLU A 56 -24.56 -6.22 -12.72
C GLU A 56 -25.63 -7.24 -12.28
N ILE A 57 -25.44 -7.91 -11.15
CA ILE A 57 -26.39 -8.89 -10.62
C ILE A 57 -27.52 -8.20 -9.87
N ASP A 58 -27.20 -7.27 -8.96
CA ASP A 58 -28.18 -6.69 -8.04
C ASP A 58 -28.82 -5.41 -8.55
N HIS A 59 -28.30 -4.81 -9.65
CA HIS A 59 -28.77 -3.54 -10.22
C HIS A 59 -29.02 -2.45 -9.17
N PRO A 60 -28.01 -2.12 -8.33
CA PRO A 60 -28.17 -1.21 -7.21
C PRO A 60 -28.37 0.23 -7.69
N GLN A 61 -28.99 1.05 -6.84
CA GLN A 61 -29.10 2.50 -7.10
C GLN A 61 -27.74 3.19 -7.00
N ARG A 62 -26.81 2.64 -6.20
CA ARG A 62 -25.46 3.20 -5.99
C ARG A 62 -24.41 2.09 -5.94
N VAL A 63 -23.28 2.37 -6.56
CA VAL A 63 -22.07 1.52 -6.50
C VAL A 63 -20.95 2.33 -5.86
N ILE A 64 -20.39 1.85 -4.76
CA ILE A 64 -19.34 2.57 -4.01
C ILE A 64 -18.09 1.70 -3.94
N PRO A 65 -17.02 2.06 -4.67
CA PRO A 65 -15.72 1.39 -4.60
C PRO A 65 -14.97 1.73 -3.31
N THR A 66 -13.97 0.93 -3.01
CA THR A 66 -13.00 1.26 -1.96
C THR A 66 -11.90 2.18 -2.46
N THR A 67 -11.16 2.78 -1.54
CA THR A 67 -10.09 3.73 -1.84
C THR A 67 -8.81 3.41 -1.07
N VAL A 68 -7.68 3.88 -1.59
CA VAL A 68 -6.38 3.92 -0.92
C VAL A 68 -5.83 5.34 -0.92
N GLU A 69 -5.14 5.73 0.13
CA GLU A 69 -4.49 7.03 0.20
C GLU A 69 -3.03 6.92 -0.22
N ILE A 70 -2.62 7.77 -1.15
CA ILE A 70 -1.22 7.92 -1.59
C ILE A 70 -0.78 9.35 -1.33
N VAL A 71 0.34 9.50 -0.61
CA VAL A 71 0.90 10.80 -0.23
C VAL A 71 2.13 11.08 -1.07
N ASP A 72 2.15 12.20 -1.80
CA ASP A 72 3.36 12.66 -2.48
C ASP A 72 4.34 13.26 -1.47
N ILE A 73 5.41 12.54 -1.20
CA ILE A 73 6.47 13.00 -0.32
C ILE A 73 7.53 13.70 -1.17
N ALA A 74 7.74 14.99 -0.89
CA ALA A 74 8.74 15.79 -1.60
C ALA A 74 10.10 15.08 -1.65
N GLY A 75 10.76 15.15 -2.82
CA GLY A 75 11.97 14.37 -3.08
C GLY A 75 13.08 14.59 -2.06
N LEU A 76 13.81 13.52 -1.77
CA LEU A 76 14.97 13.53 -0.90
C LEU A 76 16.13 14.29 -1.56
N VAL A 77 16.80 15.11 -0.76
CA VAL A 77 18.13 15.62 -1.07
C VAL A 77 19.14 14.84 -0.22
N LYS A 78 20.24 14.42 -0.82
CA LYS A 78 21.36 13.75 -0.15
C LYS A 78 21.76 14.50 1.12
N GLY A 79 21.89 13.81 2.26
CA GLY A 79 22.20 14.43 3.55
C GLY A 79 20.99 14.71 4.44
N ALA A 80 19.82 14.22 4.10
CA ALA A 80 18.60 14.42 4.87
C ALA A 80 18.69 13.94 6.33
N SER A 81 19.42 12.86 6.58
CA SER A 81 19.63 12.31 7.92
C SER A 81 20.46 13.22 8.84
N LYS A 82 21.27 14.13 8.27
CA LYS A 82 22.11 15.07 9.04
C LYS A 82 21.34 16.28 9.61
N GLY A 83 20.01 16.34 9.39
CA GLY A 83 19.15 17.23 10.14
C GLY A 83 19.01 18.66 9.62
N GLU A 84 19.39 18.94 8.38
CA GLU A 84 19.22 20.27 7.80
C GLU A 84 17.90 20.39 7.02
N GLY A 85 16.98 21.22 7.51
CA GLY A 85 15.83 21.76 6.77
C GLY A 85 14.87 20.74 6.16
N LEU A 86 14.88 20.60 4.84
CA LEU A 86 13.94 19.77 4.05
C LEU A 86 14.07 18.26 4.34
N GLY A 87 15.27 17.79 4.73
CA GLY A 87 15.49 16.39 5.04
C GLY A 87 14.69 15.89 6.25
N ASN A 88 14.62 16.68 7.33
CA ASN A 88 13.82 16.33 8.50
C ASN A 88 12.32 16.25 8.16
N LYS A 89 11.84 17.14 7.31
CA LYS A 89 10.44 17.14 6.87
C LYS A 89 10.13 15.89 6.03
N PHE A 90 11.04 15.50 5.13
CA PHE A 90 10.94 14.27 4.36
C PHE A 90 10.82 13.03 5.27
N LEU A 91 11.73 12.89 6.24
CA LEU A 91 11.73 11.77 7.17
C LEU A 91 10.48 11.75 8.08
N ALA A 92 9.98 12.92 8.48
CA ALA A 92 8.75 13.06 9.24
C ALA A 92 7.53 12.59 8.41
N ASN A 93 7.43 13.01 7.16
CA ASN A 93 6.34 12.59 6.27
C ASN A 93 6.36 11.08 6.03
N ILE A 94 7.54 10.47 5.81
CA ILE A 94 7.64 9.00 5.70
C ILE A 94 7.18 8.33 7.00
N ARG A 95 7.49 8.90 8.16
CA ARG A 95 7.10 8.31 9.45
C ARG A 95 5.58 8.20 9.60
N GLU A 96 4.82 9.13 9.04
CA GLU A 96 3.37 9.16 9.09
C GLU A 96 2.70 8.14 8.15
N THR A 97 3.39 7.68 7.10
CA THR A 97 2.85 6.68 6.17
C THR A 97 3.00 5.25 6.69
N ASP A 98 2.20 4.32 6.17
CA ASP A 98 2.22 2.89 6.54
C ASP A 98 3.09 2.04 5.61
N ALA A 99 3.29 2.47 4.37
CA ALA A 99 4.10 1.80 3.36
C ALA A 99 4.78 2.81 2.44
N ILE A 100 5.78 2.37 1.69
CA ILE A 100 6.59 3.20 0.79
C ILE A 100 6.49 2.68 -0.64
N LEU A 101 6.15 3.58 -1.57
CA LEU A 101 6.27 3.38 -3.01
C LEU A 101 7.53 4.12 -3.48
N HIS A 102 8.61 3.39 -3.71
CA HIS A 102 9.90 3.98 -4.06
C HIS A 102 10.09 3.98 -5.57
N VAL A 103 9.94 5.15 -6.19
CA VAL A 103 10.06 5.35 -7.63
C VAL A 103 11.53 5.45 -8.03
N LEU A 104 11.94 4.62 -8.98
CA LEU A 104 13.27 4.55 -9.53
C LEU A 104 13.25 4.85 -11.03
N ARG A 105 14.20 5.67 -11.51
CA ARG A 105 14.36 5.96 -12.93
C ARG A 105 15.07 4.79 -13.61
N CYS A 106 14.38 4.13 -14.53
CA CYS A 106 14.86 2.98 -15.29
C CYS A 106 14.77 3.23 -16.81
N PHE A 107 15.00 4.47 -17.25
CA PHE A 107 14.99 4.88 -18.67
C PHE A 107 16.08 5.92 -18.93
N ASP A 108 16.58 5.92 -20.15
CA ASP A 108 17.50 6.94 -20.65
C ASP A 108 16.69 8.02 -21.39
N ASP A 109 16.94 9.30 -21.06
CA ASP A 109 16.39 10.47 -21.77
C ASP A 109 17.36 11.63 -21.61
N GLU A 110 17.90 12.13 -22.72
CA GLU A 110 18.87 13.22 -22.75
C GLU A 110 18.27 14.56 -22.32
N ASN A 111 16.95 14.73 -22.46
CA ASN A 111 16.24 15.93 -22.06
C ASN A 111 15.92 16.00 -20.56
N VAL A 112 16.04 14.87 -19.86
CA VAL A 112 15.78 14.78 -18.42
C VAL A 112 17.09 14.61 -17.67
N THR A 113 17.58 15.68 -17.05
CA THR A 113 18.83 15.67 -16.28
C THR A 113 18.72 14.75 -15.06
N HIS A 114 19.70 13.85 -14.87
CA HIS A 114 19.84 13.07 -13.65
C HIS A 114 20.67 13.83 -12.62
N VAL A 115 20.31 13.74 -11.32
CA VAL A 115 20.97 14.49 -10.23
C VAL A 115 22.45 14.12 -10.11
N ASP A 116 22.78 12.85 -10.33
CA ASP A 116 24.16 12.31 -10.27
C ASP A 116 24.80 12.13 -11.68
N GLY A 117 24.23 12.72 -12.73
CA GLY A 117 24.78 12.75 -14.09
C GLY A 117 24.64 11.45 -14.90
N SER A 118 24.18 10.34 -14.32
CA SER A 118 23.94 9.06 -15.00
C SER A 118 22.78 8.31 -14.39
N VAL A 119 22.09 7.50 -15.20
CA VAL A 119 20.99 6.64 -14.74
C VAL A 119 21.57 5.38 -14.09
N ASP A 120 21.31 5.22 -12.81
CA ASP A 120 21.68 4.03 -12.03
C ASP A 120 20.64 3.81 -10.91
N PRO A 121 19.58 3.02 -11.18
CA PRO A 121 18.50 2.85 -10.21
C PRO A 121 18.91 2.11 -8.94
N VAL A 122 19.97 1.30 -8.97
CA VAL A 122 20.48 0.60 -7.78
C VAL A 122 21.15 1.61 -6.85
N ARG A 123 22.03 2.44 -7.38
CA ARG A 123 22.65 3.55 -6.62
C ARG A 123 21.58 4.49 -6.05
N ASP A 124 20.59 4.86 -6.85
CA ASP A 124 19.53 5.79 -6.45
C ASP A 124 18.67 5.20 -5.31
N LYS A 125 18.38 3.90 -5.38
CA LYS A 125 17.76 3.14 -4.29
C LYS A 125 18.61 3.18 -3.02
N GLU A 126 19.89 2.89 -3.12
CA GLU A 126 20.80 2.83 -1.99
C GLU A 126 20.97 4.19 -1.29
N ILE A 127 20.90 5.30 -2.03
CA ILE A 127 20.96 6.65 -1.46
C ILE A 127 19.75 6.86 -0.50
N ILE A 128 18.54 6.54 -0.91
CA ILE A 128 17.36 6.70 -0.06
C ILE A 128 17.38 5.70 1.10
N ASP A 129 17.71 4.44 0.83
CA ASP A 129 17.77 3.41 1.86
C ASP A 129 18.77 3.78 2.96
N MET A 130 19.95 4.28 2.59
CA MET A 130 20.98 4.70 3.53
C MET A 130 20.50 5.85 4.42
N GLU A 131 19.82 6.86 3.88
CA GLU A 131 19.27 7.98 4.67
C GLU A 131 18.23 7.50 5.70
N LEU A 132 17.35 6.56 5.30
CA LEU A 132 16.36 5.97 6.20
C LEU A 132 17.02 5.09 7.28
N GLN A 133 18.01 4.28 6.88
CA GLN A 133 18.77 3.41 7.78
C GLN A 133 19.58 4.20 8.82
N LEU A 134 20.23 5.27 8.42
CA LEU A 134 20.96 6.16 9.34
C LEU A 134 20.04 6.78 10.38
N LYS A 135 18.83 7.20 9.96
CA LYS A 135 17.85 7.76 10.90
C LYS A 135 17.29 6.71 11.85
N ASP A 136 17.07 5.51 11.38
CA ASP A 136 16.67 4.40 12.24
C ASP A 136 17.78 3.99 13.21
N LEU A 137 19.04 3.97 12.76
CA LEU A 137 20.18 3.67 13.62
C LEU A 137 20.28 4.66 14.78
N GLU A 138 20.15 5.97 14.53
CA GLU A 138 20.10 7.00 15.56
C GLU A 138 18.96 6.75 16.57
N THR A 139 17.77 6.37 16.08
CA THR A 139 16.62 6.05 16.92
C THR A 139 16.88 4.83 17.80
N VAL A 140 17.43 3.77 17.22
CA VAL A 140 17.76 2.51 17.90
C VAL A 140 18.85 2.74 18.96
N GLU A 141 19.92 3.45 18.63
CA GLU A 141 21.01 3.75 19.57
C GLU A 141 20.53 4.59 20.76
N SER A 142 19.72 5.62 20.50
CA SER A 142 19.10 6.42 21.54
C SER A 142 18.25 5.56 22.49
N ARG A 143 17.50 4.60 21.96
CA ARG A 143 16.67 3.69 22.77
C ARG A 143 17.51 2.69 23.55
N ILE A 144 18.60 2.17 22.96
CA ILE A 144 19.56 1.28 23.65
C ILE A 144 20.12 1.98 24.89
N GLN A 145 20.58 3.22 24.77
CA GLN A 145 21.12 3.97 25.90
C GLN A 145 20.14 4.10 27.07
N LYS A 146 18.84 4.26 26.78
CA LYS A 146 17.79 4.37 27.80
C LYS A 146 17.48 3.03 28.47
N VAL A 147 17.44 1.95 27.69
CA VAL A 147 16.98 0.62 28.17
C VAL A 147 18.13 -0.16 28.82
N GLN A 148 19.39 0.06 28.38
CA GLN A 148 20.55 -0.72 28.82
C GLN A 148 20.76 -0.70 30.33
N LYS A 149 20.58 0.44 30.98
CA LYS A 149 20.69 0.55 32.44
C LYS A 149 19.59 -0.25 33.16
N GLN A 150 18.37 -0.21 32.65
CA GLN A 150 17.24 -0.95 33.24
C GLN A 150 17.41 -2.47 33.05
N ALA A 151 17.89 -2.89 31.88
CA ALA A 151 18.16 -4.30 31.60
C ALA A 151 19.28 -4.90 32.48
N GLN A 152 20.26 -4.07 32.89
CA GLN A 152 21.41 -4.50 33.70
C GLN A 152 21.11 -4.52 35.21
N THR A 153 20.32 -3.58 35.73
CA THR A 153 20.19 -3.35 37.18
C THR A 153 18.97 -3.99 37.80
N GLY A 154 17.92 -4.36 37.07
CA GLY A 154 16.63 -4.65 37.67
C GLY A 154 16.03 -6.05 37.49
N GLY A 155 16.67 -6.95 36.79
CA GLY A 155 16.03 -8.25 36.47
C GLY A 155 14.76 -8.12 35.64
N ASP A 156 14.49 -6.94 35.06
CA ASP A 156 13.33 -6.67 34.20
C ASP A 156 13.43 -7.45 32.89
N LYS A 157 12.61 -8.50 32.80
CA LYS A 157 12.58 -9.39 31.62
C LYS A 157 12.16 -8.64 30.36
N THR A 158 11.28 -7.64 30.50
CA THR A 158 10.79 -6.83 29.39
C THR A 158 11.92 -5.96 28.83
N ALA A 159 12.67 -5.29 29.70
CA ALA A 159 13.82 -4.48 29.30
C ALA A 159 14.90 -5.31 28.60
N LYS A 160 15.14 -6.55 29.04
CA LYS A 160 16.07 -7.47 28.38
C LYS A 160 15.61 -7.88 26.99
N ALA A 161 14.30 -8.21 26.83
CA ALA A 161 13.71 -8.55 25.53
C ALA A 161 13.78 -7.37 24.55
N VAL A 162 13.46 -6.15 25.01
CA VAL A 162 13.61 -4.93 24.19
C VAL A 162 15.04 -4.74 23.77
N LEU A 163 16.02 -4.86 24.68
CA LEU A 163 17.44 -4.67 24.37
C LEU A 163 17.93 -5.68 23.34
N ASP A 164 17.54 -6.94 23.44
CA ASP A 164 17.93 -7.97 22.47
C ASP A 164 17.44 -7.62 21.04
N ILE A 165 16.16 -7.21 20.91
CA ILE A 165 15.60 -6.80 19.60
C ILE A 165 16.35 -5.57 19.07
N LEU A 166 16.62 -4.57 19.93
CA LEU A 166 17.34 -3.37 19.52
C LEU A 166 18.74 -3.67 19.02
N LEU A 167 19.45 -4.61 19.65
CA LEU A 167 20.79 -5.03 19.20
C LEU A 167 20.73 -5.75 17.84
N ARG A 168 19.71 -6.58 17.58
CA ARG A 168 19.47 -7.18 16.27
C ARG A 168 19.20 -6.12 15.20
N TYR A 169 18.38 -5.12 15.50
CA TYR A 169 18.15 -3.99 14.60
C TYR A 169 19.41 -3.20 14.32
N LYS A 170 20.18 -2.87 15.37
CA LYS A 170 21.45 -2.16 15.23
C LYS A 170 22.39 -2.90 14.31
N ALA A 171 22.60 -4.21 14.53
CA ALA A 171 23.49 -5.04 13.70
C ALA A 171 23.06 -5.06 12.22
N ALA A 172 21.76 -5.15 11.93
CA ALA A 172 21.25 -5.11 10.58
C ALA A 172 21.49 -3.74 9.91
N LEU A 173 21.19 -2.64 10.61
CA LEU A 173 21.36 -1.28 10.10
C LEU A 173 22.83 -0.93 9.87
N GLU A 174 23.73 -1.31 10.78
CA GLU A 174 25.18 -1.14 10.62
C GLU A 174 25.75 -1.95 9.44
N ALA A 175 25.11 -3.08 9.10
CA ALA A 175 25.43 -3.89 7.91
C ALA A 175 24.78 -3.35 6.62
N GLY A 176 24.16 -2.15 6.63
CA GLY A 176 23.47 -1.56 5.48
C GLY A 176 22.18 -2.29 5.11
N LYS A 177 21.57 -3.04 6.04
CA LYS A 177 20.30 -3.74 5.83
C LYS A 177 19.17 -3.01 6.53
N SER A 178 18.01 -2.97 5.90
CA SER A 178 16.80 -2.37 6.48
C SER A 178 16.29 -3.19 7.67
N ALA A 179 15.70 -2.53 8.67
CA ALA A 179 15.17 -3.17 9.86
C ALA A 179 14.09 -4.24 9.56
N ARG A 180 13.36 -4.13 8.43
CA ARG A 180 12.39 -5.14 7.98
C ARG A 180 13.00 -6.51 7.67
N THR A 181 14.32 -6.60 7.47
CA THR A 181 15.01 -7.89 7.26
C THR A 181 15.20 -8.68 8.55
N VAL A 182 15.10 -8.02 9.71
CA VAL A 182 15.17 -8.67 11.03
C VAL A 182 13.87 -9.41 11.29
N GLU A 183 13.95 -10.72 11.51
CA GLU A 183 12.79 -11.54 11.84
C GLU A 183 12.41 -11.36 13.31
N LEU A 184 11.16 -11.01 13.54
CA LEU A 184 10.55 -10.90 14.86
C LEU A 184 9.43 -11.90 15.02
N THR A 185 9.31 -12.50 16.20
CA THR A 185 8.16 -13.33 16.55
C THR A 185 6.89 -12.49 16.72
N LYS A 186 5.74 -13.14 16.82
CA LYS A 186 4.46 -12.45 17.04
C LYS A 186 4.44 -11.70 18.37
N GLU A 187 5.13 -12.22 19.37
CA GLU A 187 5.25 -11.66 20.71
C GLU A 187 6.23 -10.47 20.75
N GLU A 188 7.28 -10.49 19.91
CA GLU A 188 8.28 -9.43 19.86
C GLU A 188 7.79 -8.16 19.13
N LYS A 189 6.97 -8.33 18.08
CA LYS A 189 6.47 -7.21 17.26
C LYS A 189 5.80 -6.09 18.06
N PRO A 190 4.89 -6.38 19.04
CA PRO A 190 4.27 -5.33 19.85
C PRO A 190 5.26 -4.57 20.72
N ILE A 191 6.35 -5.23 21.18
CA ILE A 191 7.33 -4.68 22.14
C ILE A 191 8.09 -3.49 21.56
N VAL A 192 8.31 -3.47 20.25
CA VAL A 192 9.12 -2.45 19.56
C VAL A 192 8.30 -1.57 18.59
N LYS A 193 6.98 -1.72 18.61
CA LYS A 193 6.07 -0.96 17.73
C LYS A 193 6.17 0.55 17.95
N ASP A 194 6.48 0.99 19.17
CA ASP A 194 6.64 2.40 19.56
C ASP A 194 7.91 3.07 19.03
N LEU A 195 8.82 2.31 18.41
CA LEU A 195 10.03 2.87 17.79
C LEU A 195 9.73 3.61 16.48
N PHE A 196 8.64 3.28 15.78
CA PHE A 196 8.27 3.86 14.50
C PHE A 196 9.43 3.93 13.49
N LEU A 197 10.19 2.84 13.39
CA LEU A 197 11.32 2.76 12.47
C LEU A 197 10.84 2.90 11.02
N LEU A 198 11.57 3.69 10.25
CA LEU A 198 11.25 3.98 8.84
C LEU A 198 11.47 2.75 7.95
N THR A 199 12.56 2.02 8.19
CA THR A 199 12.95 0.87 7.40
C THR A 199 12.26 -0.44 7.80
N THR A 200 11.37 -0.43 8.80
CA THR A 200 10.44 -1.55 9.06
C THR A 200 9.23 -1.53 8.15
N LYS A 201 8.92 -0.38 7.55
CA LYS A 201 7.78 -0.24 6.64
C LYS A 201 7.94 -1.13 5.40
N PRO A 202 6.85 -1.75 4.92
CA PRO A 202 6.87 -2.43 3.64
C PRO A 202 7.18 -1.45 2.51
N VAL A 203 7.93 -1.92 1.51
CA VAL A 203 8.34 -1.13 0.35
C VAL A 203 7.98 -1.85 -0.94
N LEU A 204 7.51 -1.09 -1.93
CA LEU A 204 7.38 -1.49 -3.32
C LEU A 204 8.29 -0.60 -4.17
N TYR A 205 9.23 -1.20 -4.89
CA TYR A 205 10.05 -0.48 -5.85
C TYR A 205 9.29 -0.32 -7.16
N VAL A 206 9.08 0.93 -7.59
CA VAL A 206 8.37 1.27 -8.82
C VAL A 206 9.40 1.69 -9.86
N CYS A 207 9.74 0.77 -10.76
CA CYS A 207 10.67 1.01 -11.86
C CYS A 207 9.96 1.78 -12.97
N ASN A 208 10.22 3.07 -13.08
CA ASN A 208 9.71 3.91 -14.16
C ASN A 208 10.58 3.73 -15.40
N VAL A 209 9.99 3.17 -16.45
CA VAL A 209 10.65 2.82 -17.72
C VAL A 209 10.11 3.66 -18.89
N ASP A 210 10.75 3.57 -20.05
CA ASP A 210 10.19 4.01 -21.33
C ASP A 210 9.07 3.07 -21.80
N GLU A 211 8.30 3.52 -22.80
CA GLU A 211 7.17 2.76 -23.37
C GLU A 211 7.59 1.39 -23.88
N ALA A 212 8.71 1.31 -24.61
CA ALA A 212 9.20 0.06 -25.20
C ALA A 212 9.52 -1.00 -24.12
N SER A 213 9.86 -0.58 -22.93
CA SER A 213 10.20 -1.43 -21.77
C SER A 213 9.01 -1.72 -20.85
N ALA A 214 7.81 -1.17 -21.13
CA ALA A 214 6.65 -1.24 -20.24
C ALA A 214 6.16 -2.67 -19.96
N VAL A 215 6.30 -3.56 -20.93
CA VAL A 215 5.87 -4.98 -20.86
C VAL A 215 6.95 -5.86 -20.25
N SER A 216 8.16 -5.80 -20.79
CA SER A 216 9.24 -6.78 -20.50
C SER A 216 10.33 -6.24 -19.55
N GLY A 217 10.34 -4.94 -19.29
CA GLY A 217 11.43 -4.28 -18.59
C GLY A 217 12.68 -4.13 -19.45
N ASN A 218 13.79 -3.77 -18.82
CA ASN A 218 15.08 -3.53 -19.47
C ASN A 218 16.26 -3.88 -18.55
N LYS A 219 17.47 -3.53 -18.95
CA LYS A 219 18.72 -3.75 -18.17
C LYS A 219 18.63 -3.15 -16.76
N TYR A 220 17.97 -2.00 -16.60
CA TYR A 220 17.83 -1.31 -15.31
C TYR A 220 16.88 -2.04 -14.37
N THR A 221 15.74 -2.50 -14.89
CA THR A 221 14.79 -3.28 -14.09
C THR A 221 15.36 -4.62 -13.66
N GLN A 222 16.19 -5.25 -14.51
CA GLN A 222 16.92 -6.47 -14.16
C GLN A 222 17.93 -6.23 -13.04
N ALA A 223 18.67 -5.12 -13.09
CA ALA A 223 19.60 -4.73 -12.03
C ALA A 223 18.89 -4.49 -10.69
N VAL A 224 17.74 -3.81 -10.71
CA VAL A 224 16.91 -3.61 -9.50
C VAL A 224 16.40 -4.95 -8.96
N ALA A 225 15.88 -5.83 -9.83
CA ALA A 225 15.39 -7.15 -9.42
C ALA A 225 16.48 -7.98 -8.73
N GLU A 226 17.72 -7.92 -9.23
CA GLU A 226 18.86 -8.60 -8.62
C GLU A 226 19.21 -7.99 -7.26
N ALA A 227 19.25 -6.65 -7.17
CA ALA A 227 19.62 -5.93 -5.95
C ALA A 227 18.64 -6.16 -4.79
N ILE A 228 17.36 -6.42 -5.07
CA ILE A 228 16.32 -6.59 -4.04
C ILE A 228 16.05 -8.06 -3.68
N LYS A 229 16.74 -9.03 -4.27
CA LYS A 229 16.48 -10.47 -4.04
C LYS A 229 16.50 -10.89 -2.57
N GLU A 230 17.42 -10.31 -1.78
CA GLU A 230 17.54 -10.60 -0.36
C GLU A 230 16.66 -9.71 0.52
N GLU A 231 15.94 -8.75 -0.08
CA GLU A 231 15.03 -7.87 0.62
C GLU A 231 13.62 -8.47 0.65
N LYS A 232 12.87 -8.18 1.70
CA LYS A 232 11.43 -8.49 1.76
C LYS A 232 10.65 -7.38 1.03
N ALA A 233 10.87 -7.25 -0.29
CA ALA A 233 10.30 -6.19 -1.11
C ALA A 233 9.92 -6.70 -2.50
N ASP A 234 8.86 -6.14 -3.05
CA ASP A 234 8.39 -6.40 -4.41
C ASP A 234 8.79 -5.26 -5.36
N MET A 235 8.71 -5.52 -6.65
CA MET A 235 8.99 -4.56 -7.72
C MET A 235 7.82 -4.52 -8.72
N LEU A 236 7.55 -3.32 -9.25
CA LEU A 236 6.58 -3.10 -10.32
C LEU A 236 7.19 -2.24 -11.43
N ILE A 237 6.97 -2.62 -12.69
CA ILE A 237 7.38 -1.86 -13.87
C ILE A 237 6.22 -0.98 -14.33
N VAL A 238 6.44 0.33 -14.48
CA VAL A 238 5.46 1.31 -14.95
C VAL A 238 6.12 2.28 -15.90
N ALA A 239 5.50 2.61 -17.02
CA ALA A 239 5.94 3.68 -17.92
C ALA A 239 5.12 4.95 -17.64
N ALA A 240 5.65 5.85 -16.84
CA ALA A 240 4.90 7.03 -16.36
C ALA A 240 4.47 7.97 -17.49
N ALA A 241 5.24 8.08 -18.57
CA ALA A 241 4.88 8.86 -19.76
C ALA A 241 3.66 8.23 -20.45
N THR A 242 3.69 6.94 -20.70
CA THR A 242 2.56 6.18 -21.28
C THR A 242 1.30 6.29 -20.42
N GLU A 243 1.44 6.26 -19.09
CA GLU A 243 0.30 6.45 -18.18
C GLU A 243 -0.28 7.88 -18.28
N ALA A 244 0.55 8.88 -18.52
CA ALA A 244 0.08 10.24 -18.75
C ALA A 244 -0.72 10.34 -20.05
N ASP A 245 -0.25 9.72 -21.13
CA ASP A 245 -0.97 9.66 -22.40
C ASP A 245 -2.32 8.94 -22.26
N ILE A 246 -2.36 7.80 -21.55
CA ILE A 246 -3.62 7.08 -21.24
C ILE A 246 -4.58 7.96 -20.43
N ALA A 247 -4.08 8.78 -19.51
CA ALA A 247 -4.90 9.64 -18.68
C ALA A 247 -5.57 10.79 -19.47
N GLU A 248 -5.03 11.17 -20.62
CA GLU A 248 -5.60 12.18 -21.52
C GLU A 248 -6.73 11.63 -22.41
N LEU A 249 -6.84 10.30 -22.56
CA LEU A 249 -7.89 9.67 -23.37
C LEU A 249 -9.25 9.78 -22.69
N GLU A 250 -10.27 10.18 -23.47
CA GLU A 250 -11.59 10.49 -22.90
C GLU A 250 -12.43 9.22 -22.65
N THR A 251 -12.39 8.26 -23.59
CA THR A 251 -13.27 7.10 -23.53
C THR A 251 -12.56 5.83 -23.02
N TYR A 252 -13.35 4.91 -22.52
CA TYR A 252 -12.84 3.60 -22.09
C TYR A 252 -12.30 2.81 -23.29
N GLU A 253 -12.99 2.87 -24.42
CA GLU A 253 -12.61 2.18 -25.66
C GLU A 253 -11.27 2.66 -26.18
N GLU A 254 -11.01 3.98 -26.20
CA GLU A 254 -9.73 4.54 -26.61
C GLU A 254 -8.59 4.04 -25.70
N ARG A 255 -8.82 3.97 -24.40
CA ARG A 255 -7.82 3.46 -23.45
C ARG A 255 -7.54 1.98 -23.68
N GLN A 256 -8.56 1.17 -23.95
CA GLN A 256 -8.36 -0.25 -24.23
C GLN A 256 -7.59 -0.46 -25.53
N MET A 257 -7.93 0.27 -26.58
CA MET A 257 -7.19 0.23 -27.85
C MET A 257 -5.72 0.62 -27.67
N PHE A 258 -5.45 1.68 -26.91
CA PHE A 258 -4.09 2.12 -26.63
C PHE A 258 -3.30 1.08 -25.82
N LEU A 259 -3.91 0.49 -24.78
CA LEU A 259 -3.29 -0.58 -24.00
C LEU A 259 -2.95 -1.81 -24.87
N GLU A 260 -3.86 -2.20 -25.77
CA GLU A 260 -3.62 -3.29 -26.72
C GLU A 260 -2.46 -2.97 -27.67
N GLU A 261 -2.37 -1.74 -28.17
CA GLU A 261 -1.28 -1.28 -29.06
C GLU A 261 0.09 -1.37 -28.37
N VAL A 262 0.19 -0.95 -27.12
CA VAL A 262 1.44 -1.06 -26.34
C VAL A 262 1.64 -2.44 -25.70
N GLY A 263 0.75 -3.38 -25.92
CA GLY A 263 0.84 -4.77 -25.45
C GLY A 263 0.56 -4.96 -23.95
N LEU A 264 -0.14 -4.02 -23.33
CA LEU A 264 -0.52 -4.08 -21.92
C LEU A 264 -1.97 -4.55 -21.77
N LYS A 265 -2.24 -5.43 -20.80
CA LYS A 265 -3.60 -5.88 -20.46
C LYS A 265 -4.31 -4.90 -19.53
N GLU A 266 -3.56 -4.16 -18.74
CA GLU A 266 -4.04 -3.24 -17.72
C GLU A 266 -3.02 -2.10 -17.57
N SER A 267 -3.47 -0.89 -17.26
CA SER A 267 -2.57 0.25 -17.06
C SER A 267 -1.61 0.01 -15.88
N GLY A 268 -0.43 0.59 -15.95
CA GLY A 268 0.55 0.54 -14.87
C GLY A 268 0.03 1.21 -13.60
N VAL A 269 -0.76 2.27 -13.75
CA VAL A 269 -1.45 2.97 -12.64
C VAL A 269 -2.43 2.01 -11.94
N ALA A 270 -3.26 1.28 -12.65
CA ALA A 270 -4.18 0.31 -12.04
C ALA A 270 -3.43 -0.81 -11.30
N ARG A 271 -2.34 -1.32 -11.90
CA ARG A 271 -1.46 -2.31 -11.24
C ARG A 271 -0.79 -1.73 -9.99
N LEU A 272 -0.35 -0.47 -10.04
CA LEU A 272 0.27 0.21 -8.90
C LEU A 272 -0.72 0.39 -7.74
N ILE A 273 -1.96 0.78 -8.02
CA ILE A 273 -3.02 0.91 -7.00
C ILE A 273 -3.28 -0.45 -6.32
N LYS A 274 -3.44 -1.51 -7.09
CA LYS A 274 -3.63 -2.87 -6.56
C LYS A 274 -2.43 -3.33 -5.73
N ALA A 275 -1.22 -3.05 -6.20
CA ALA A 275 0.01 -3.39 -5.49
C ALA A 275 0.15 -2.61 -4.18
N ALA A 276 -0.17 -1.31 -4.16
CA ALA A 276 -0.18 -0.49 -2.95
C ALA A 276 -1.20 -1.00 -1.93
N TYR A 277 -2.39 -1.38 -2.38
CA TYR A 277 -3.44 -1.96 -1.55
C TYR A 277 -2.97 -3.27 -0.89
N LYS A 278 -2.36 -4.17 -1.68
CA LYS A 278 -1.76 -5.41 -1.18
C LYS A 278 -0.59 -5.15 -0.22
N LEU A 279 0.25 -4.15 -0.53
CA LEU A 279 1.42 -3.77 0.30
C LEU A 279 1.00 -3.34 1.71
N LEU A 280 -0.16 -2.68 1.83
CA LEU A 280 -0.77 -2.28 3.10
C LEU A 280 -1.46 -3.43 3.83
N ASP A 281 -1.40 -4.66 3.30
CA ASP A 281 -2.09 -5.86 3.81
C ASP A 281 -3.61 -5.67 3.90
N LEU A 282 -4.17 -4.95 2.91
CA LEU A 282 -5.59 -4.68 2.80
C LEU A 282 -6.30 -5.75 1.97
N GLN A 283 -7.55 -5.98 2.33
CA GLN A 283 -8.49 -6.86 1.66
C GLN A 283 -9.83 -6.17 1.53
N THR A 284 -10.71 -6.71 0.68
CA THR A 284 -12.03 -6.15 0.43
C THR A 284 -13.11 -7.16 0.79
N PHE A 285 -14.11 -6.73 1.55
CA PHE A 285 -15.39 -7.41 1.63
C PHE A 285 -16.48 -6.54 0.99
N PHE A 286 -17.60 -7.14 0.63
CA PHE A 286 -18.70 -6.45 -0.02
C PHE A 286 -19.96 -6.49 0.83
N THR A 287 -20.76 -5.44 0.70
CA THR A 287 -22.20 -5.46 0.99
C THR A 287 -22.91 -5.26 -0.33
N SER A 288 -23.90 -6.08 -0.66
CA SER A 288 -24.61 -6.00 -1.93
C SER A 288 -26.12 -6.10 -1.72
N GLY A 289 -26.86 -5.25 -2.43
CA GLY A 289 -28.32 -5.18 -2.38
C GLY A 289 -28.87 -4.12 -3.32
N ALA A 290 -30.19 -4.02 -3.42
CA ALA A 290 -30.87 -3.14 -4.36
C ALA A 290 -30.60 -1.64 -4.16
N ASP A 291 -30.34 -1.19 -2.93
CA ASP A 291 -30.06 0.22 -2.66
C ASP A 291 -28.60 0.57 -2.93
N GLU A 292 -27.69 -0.29 -2.50
CA GLU A 292 -26.26 -0.04 -2.58
C GLU A 292 -25.48 -1.34 -2.70
N THR A 293 -24.51 -1.37 -3.63
CA THR A 293 -23.44 -2.35 -3.67
C THR A 293 -22.12 -1.63 -3.37
N ARG A 294 -21.42 -2.07 -2.31
CA ARG A 294 -20.26 -1.36 -1.80
C ARG A 294 -19.12 -2.28 -1.44
N ALA A 295 -17.91 -1.85 -1.80
CA ALA A 295 -16.67 -2.45 -1.38
C ALA A 295 -16.14 -1.78 -0.11
N TRP A 296 -15.74 -2.58 0.88
CA TRP A 296 -15.24 -2.15 2.17
C TRP A 296 -13.82 -2.64 2.38
N THR A 297 -12.92 -1.73 2.72
CA THR A 297 -11.53 -2.06 3.02
C THR A 297 -11.40 -2.59 4.44
N PHE A 298 -10.73 -3.73 4.61
CA PHE A 298 -10.33 -4.24 5.91
C PHE A 298 -8.89 -4.77 5.86
N ARG A 299 -8.27 -4.87 7.03
CA ARG A 299 -6.92 -5.43 7.14
C ARG A 299 -7.01 -6.95 7.28
N ARG A 300 -6.14 -7.68 6.60
CA ARG A 300 -6.05 -9.14 6.73
C ARG A 300 -5.97 -9.56 8.20
N GLY A 301 -6.74 -10.58 8.56
CA GLY A 301 -6.81 -11.11 9.91
C GLY A 301 -7.81 -10.41 10.84
N MET A 302 -8.54 -9.39 10.37
CA MET A 302 -9.64 -8.80 11.14
C MET A 302 -10.77 -9.80 11.30
N LYS A 303 -11.36 -9.83 12.51
CA LYS A 303 -12.51 -10.66 12.83
C LYS A 303 -13.82 -9.98 12.40
N ALA A 304 -14.88 -10.78 12.26
CA ALA A 304 -16.20 -10.29 11.82
C ALA A 304 -16.73 -9.07 12.58
N PRO A 305 -16.61 -8.95 13.92
CA PRO A 305 -17.01 -7.72 14.63
C PRO A 305 -16.21 -6.49 14.18
N GLN A 306 -14.91 -6.65 13.94
CA GLN A 306 -14.05 -5.57 13.47
C GLN A 306 -14.40 -5.15 12.04
N CYS A 307 -14.73 -6.11 11.16
CA CYS A 307 -15.25 -5.82 9.82
C CYS A 307 -16.58 -5.06 9.89
N ALA A 308 -17.50 -5.45 10.79
CA ALA A 308 -18.74 -4.72 11.05
C ALA A 308 -18.47 -3.28 11.53
N GLY A 309 -17.44 -3.09 12.35
CA GLY A 309 -16.99 -1.81 12.85
C GLY A 309 -16.51 -0.83 11.78
N ILE A 310 -16.04 -1.35 10.64
CA ILE A 310 -15.68 -0.53 9.47
C ILE A 310 -16.91 0.16 8.89
N ILE A 311 -18.07 -0.49 8.91
CA ILE A 311 -19.32 0.09 8.44
C ILE A 311 -19.81 1.12 9.45
N HIS A 312 -19.94 0.73 10.73
CA HIS A 312 -20.31 1.61 11.82
C HIS A 312 -19.87 1.05 13.17
N THR A 313 -19.43 1.92 14.08
CA THR A 313 -18.97 1.53 15.42
C THR A 313 -20.04 0.77 16.23
N ASP A 314 -21.30 1.08 16.04
CA ASP A 314 -22.41 0.39 16.72
C ASP A 314 -22.58 -1.05 16.22
N PHE A 315 -22.24 -1.33 14.97
CA PHE A 315 -22.25 -2.69 14.43
C PHE A 315 -21.21 -3.58 15.10
N GLU A 316 -20.03 -3.03 15.43
CA GLU A 316 -19.02 -3.73 16.20
C GLU A 316 -19.47 -4.01 17.62
N LYS A 317 -19.97 -2.97 18.31
CA LYS A 317 -20.43 -3.07 19.72
C LYS A 317 -21.58 -4.03 19.90
N GLY A 318 -22.58 -3.91 19.01
CA GLY A 318 -23.79 -4.74 19.04
C GLY A 318 -23.71 -6.03 18.25
N PHE A 319 -22.53 -6.43 17.75
CA PHE A 319 -22.37 -7.58 16.87
C PHE A 319 -22.98 -8.86 17.44
N ILE A 320 -23.85 -9.49 16.68
CA ILE A 320 -24.47 -10.78 16.99
C ILE A 320 -23.86 -11.88 16.12
N ARG A 321 -23.92 -11.73 14.81
CA ARG A 321 -23.40 -12.65 13.80
C ARG A 321 -23.23 -11.97 12.44
N ALA A 322 -22.44 -12.60 11.58
CA ALA A 322 -22.34 -12.25 10.15
C ALA A 322 -22.98 -13.39 9.32
N GLU A 323 -23.76 -13.02 8.32
CA GLU A 323 -24.18 -13.91 7.25
C GLU A 323 -23.19 -13.70 6.10
N VAL A 324 -22.45 -14.74 5.72
CA VAL A 324 -21.35 -14.64 4.76
C VAL A 324 -21.64 -15.50 3.55
N ILE A 325 -21.49 -14.92 2.36
CA ILE A 325 -21.57 -15.61 1.06
C ILE A 325 -20.24 -15.43 0.35
N LYS A 326 -19.71 -16.49 -0.23
CA LYS A 326 -18.49 -16.39 -1.05
C LYS A 326 -18.83 -15.74 -2.39
N TYR A 327 -17.97 -14.85 -2.87
CA TYR A 327 -18.16 -14.15 -4.13
C TYR A 327 -18.48 -15.10 -5.30
N GLU A 328 -17.73 -16.19 -5.41
CA GLU A 328 -17.89 -17.18 -6.47
C GLU A 328 -19.28 -17.85 -6.43
N ASP A 329 -19.77 -18.17 -5.23
CA ASP A 329 -21.12 -18.73 -5.04
C ASP A 329 -22.20 -17.72 -5.42
N TYR A 330 -22.02 -16.45 -5.05
CA TYR A 330 -22.97 -15.38 -5.38
C TYR A 330 -23.08 -15.15 -6.89
N VAL A 331 -21.95 -15.08 -7.56
CA VAL A 331 -21.90 -14.92 -9.03
C VAL A 331 -22.50 -16.12 -9.74
N ALA A 332 -22.21 -17.34 -9.27
CA ALA A 332 -22.72 -18.58 -9.88
C ALA A 332 -24.24 -18.72 -9.74
N LEU A 333 -24.81 -18.28 -8.62
CA LEU A 333 -26.23 -18.43 -8.30
C LEU A 333 -27.07 -17.20 -8.66
N GLY A 334 -26.46 -16.03 -8.79
CA GLY A 334 -27.07 -14.81 -9.31
C GLY A 334 -27.98 -14.05 -8.34
N SER A 335 -28.09 -14.47 -7.08
CA SER A 335 -28.82 -13.68 -6.06
C SER A 335 -28.59 -14.23 -4.66
N GLU A 336 -28.78 -13.39 -3.62
CA GLU A 336 -28.78 -13.82 -2.23
C GLU A 336 -29.84 -14.90 -1.94
N ALA A 337 -31.04 -14.77 -2.53
CA ALA A 337 -32.12 -15.74 -2.35
C ALA A 337 -31.72 -17.14 -2.86
N ALA A 338 -31.13 -17.22 -4.06
CA ALA A 338 -30.64 -18.48 -4.62
C ALA A 338 -29.49 -19.08 -3.78
N CYS A 339 -28.59 -18.23 -3.25
CA CYS A 339 -27.53 -18.67 -2.34
C CYS A 339 -28.13 -19.26 -1.04
N ARG A 340 -29.20 -18.67 -0.52
CA ARG A 340 -29.90 -19.14 0.67
C ARG A 340 -30.58 -20.52 0.43
N GLU A 341 -31.26 -20.67 -0.69
CA GLU A 341 -31.89 -21.95 -1.10
C GLU A 341 -30.84 -23.04 -1.33
N ALA A 342 -29.69 -22.69 -1.90
CA ALA A 342 -28.58 -23.61 -2.13
C ALA A 342 -27.75 -23.91 -0.87
N GLY A 343 -28.05 -23.30 0.29
CA GLY A 343 -27.31 -23.48 1.52
C GLY A 343 -25.90 -22.90 1.49
N LYS A 344 -25.67 -21.85 0.68
CA LYS A 344 -24.37 -21.17 0.49
C LYS A 344 -24.18 -19.96 1.40
N ILE A 345 -25.09 -19.70 2.31
CA ILE A 345 -24.95 -18.65 3.34
C ILE A 345 -24.44 -19.31 4.61
N SER A 346 -23.23 -18.97 5.01
CA SER A 346 -22.68 -19.37 6.30
C SER A 346 -23.05 -18.34 7.38
N ILE A 347 -23.34 -18.85 8.57
CA ILE A 347 -23.60 -18.01 9.76
C ILE A 347 -22.37 -18.02 10.63
N GLU A 348 -21.69 -16.88 10.72
CA GLU A 348 -20.39 -16.75 11.33
C GLU A 348 -20.46 -15.95 12.64
N GLY A 349 -19.72 -16.42 13.63
CA GLY A 349 -19.61 -15.79 14.94
C GLY A 349 -18.45 -14.80 15.06
N LYS A 350 -18.19 -14.35 16.29
CA LYS A 350 -17.18 -13.33 16.62
C LYS A 350 -15.74 -13.70 16.24
N GLU A 351 -15.44 -15.00 16.16
CA GLU A 351 -14.08 -15.49 15.87
C GLU A 351 -13.81 -15.65 14.36
N TYR A 352 -14.82 -15.47 13.51
CA TYR A 352 -14.63 -15.57 12.07
C TYR A 352 -13.67 -14.48 11.58
N ILE A 353 -12.67 -14.89 10.84
CA ILE A 353 -11.70 -14.01 10.18
C ILE A 353 -12.22 -13.73 8.77
N GLY A 354 -12.51 -12.46 8.48
CA GLY A 354 -12.95 -12.02 7.15
C GLY A 354 -11.96 -12.46 6.06
N GLN A 355 -12.51 -12.88 4.93
CA GLN A 355 -11.75 -13.28 3.75
C GLN A 355 -11.95 -12.26 2.64
N ASP A 356 -10.92 -12.11 1.79
CA ASP A 356 -11.02 -11.23 0.62
C ASP A 356 -12.10 -11.75 -0.34
N GLY A 357 -13.03 -10.87 -0.72
CA GLY A 357 -14.16 -11.19 -1.57
C GLY A 357 -15.42 -11.67 -0.83
N ASP A 358 -15.41 -11.80 0.48
CA ASP A 358 -16.63 -12.14 1.22
C ASP A 358 -17.74 -11.10 0.99
N ILE A 359 -18.95 -11.56 0.75
CA ILE A 359 -20.17 -10.73 0.80
C ILE A 359 -20.76 -10.92 2.19
N MET A 360 -20.84 -9.84 2.99
CA MET A 360 -21.14 -9.92 4.41
C MET A 360 -22.40 -9.11 4.77
N HIS A 361 -23.32 -9.75 5.47
CA HIS A 361 -24.46 -9.10 6.11
C HIS A 361 -24.36 -9.23 7.62
N PHE A 362 -24.25 -8.12 8.33
CA PHE A 362 -24.09 -8.10 9.79
C PHE A 362 -25.43 -7.98 10.50
N ARG A 363 -25.64 -8.84 11.50
CA ARG A 363 -26.75 -8.73 12.45
C ARG A 363 -26.21 -8.20 13.77
N PHE A 364 -26.79 -7.13 14.23
CA PHE A 364 -26.38 -6.42 15.44
C PHE A 364 -27.60 -5.94 16.23
N ASN A 365 -27.40 -5.67 17.52
CA ASN A 365 -28.39 -5.08 18.40
C ASN A 365 -27.73 -3.94 19.18
N VAL A 366 -28.32 -2.76 19.14
CA VAL A 366 -27.81 -1.54 19.81
C VAL A 366 -28.83 -1.10 20.86
#